data_1982b4dae09e2dc2536d9f28329049ae
#
_entry.id   1982b4dae09e2dc2536d9f28329049ae
#
_cell.length_a   1.000
_cell.length_b   1.000
_cell.length_c   1.000
_cell.angle_alpha   90.00
_cell.angle_beta   90.00
_cell.angle_gamma   90.00
#
_symmetry.space_group_name_H-M   'P 1'
#
loop_
_entity.id
_entity.type
_entity.pdbx_description
1 polymer ?
#
loop_
_entity_poly.entity_id
_entity_poly.type
_entity_poly.pdbx_seq_one_letter_code
_entity_poly.pdbx_strand_id
1 'polypeptide(L)'
;MARSFVVGQDEQAWLELNATAFADHPEQGRMTLADLHERQAEAWFDPAGLVLVEDVSGDRPRLVASHWTKREPGSDEGEVYAVAVHPQVQGRGLAGPVTALGIGYLARTGARSISLYVDGDNDRALRTYRRAGFEIAATDVMLAHP
;
A
#
# COMPACT_ATOMS: atom_id res chain seq x y z
N MET A 1 10.21 -6.82 9.36
CA MET A 1 10.34 -5.58 10.18
C MET A 1 9.73 -4.40 9.42
N ALA A 2 8.83 -3.68 10.04
CA ALA A 2 8.14 -2.56 9.40
C ALA A 2 8.82 -1.24 9.76
N ARG A 3 8.90 -0.32 8.80
CA ARG A 3 9.40 1.04 9.01
C ARG A 3 8.78 2.01 8.01
N SER A 4 8.95 3.30 8.24
CA SER A 4 8.51 4.34 7.32
C SER A 4 9.49 4.51 6.15
N PHE A 5 8.95 4.98 5.03
CA PHE A 5 9.73 5.34 3.85
C PHE A 5 10.66 6.52 4.16
N VAL A 6 11.88 6.45 3.69
CA VAL A 6 12.87 7.54 3.82
C VAL A 6 13.08 8.18 2.45
N VAL A 7 12.63 9.43 2.34
CA VAL A 7 12.79 10.21 1.09
C VAL A 7 14.28 10.39 0.79
N GLY A 8 14.64 10.19 -0.46
CA GLY A 8 16.03 10.25 -0.92
C GLY A 8 16.80 8.95 -0.79
N GLN A 9 16.22 7.94 -0.13
CA GLN A 9 16.87 6.65 0.10
C GLN A 9 16.10 5.48 -0.52
N ASP A 10 14.78 5.47 -0.36
CA ASP A 10 13.97 4.26 -0.64
C ASP A 10 13.31 4.24 -2.01
N GLU A 11 13.44 5.29 -2.82
CA GLU A 11 12.73 5.40 -4.10
C GLU A 11 12.98 4.24 -5.04
N GLN A 12 14.25 3.91 -5.25
CA GLN A 12 14.60 2.87 -6.22
C GLN A 12 14.14 1.49 -5.77
N ALA A 13 14.35 1.15 -4.50
CA ALA A 13 13.93 -0.14 -3.97
C ALA A 13 12.41 -0.29 -4.01
N TRP A 14 11.67 0.79 -3.70
CA TRP A 14 10.21 0.78 -3.78
C TRP A 14 9.71 0.61 -5.21
N LEU A 15 10.33 1.31 -6.18
CA LEU A 15 9.97 1.16 -7.59
C LEU A 15 10.21 -0.26 -8.10
N GLU A 16 11.29 -0.89 -7.69
CA GLU A 16 11.59 -2.28 -8.04
C GLU A 16 10.55 -3.25 -7.44
N LEU A 17 10.19 -3.06 -6.18
CA LEU A 17 9.14 -3.84 -5.55
C LEU A 17 7.81 -3.66 -6.29
N ASN A 18 7.44 -2.43 -6.59
CA ASN A 18 6.21 -2.11 -7.29
C ASN A 18 6.15 -2.76 -8.67
N ALA A 19 7.22 -2.65 -9.44
CA ALA A 19 7.29 -3.27 -10.77
C ALA A 19 7.15 -4.79 -10.70
N THR A 20 7.78 -5.42 -9.73
CA THR A 20 7.74 -6.87 -9.56
C THR A 20 6.38 -7.34 -9.06
N ALA A 21 5.82 -6.65 -8.08
CA ALA A 21 4.52 -7.00 -7.49
C ALA A 21 3.37 -6.82 -8.48
N PHE A 22 3.48 -5.85 -9.38
CA PHE A 22 2.44 -5.51 -10.37
C PHE A 22 2.88 -5.83 -11.80
N ALA A 23 3.67 -6.88 -11.99
CA ALA A 23 4.12 -7.30 -13.32
C ALA A 23 2.96 -7.59 -14.27
N ASP A 24 1.82 -8.06 -13.73
CA ASP A 24 0.61 -8.34 -14.50
C ASP A 24 -0.37 -7.15 -14.56
N HIS A 25 0.00 -6.00 -14.00
CA HIS A 25 -0.79 -4.77 -14.01
C HIS A 25 0.05 -3.64 -14.60
N PRO A 26 0.09 -3.51 -15.95
CA PRO A 26 1.06 -2.63 -16.61
C PRO A 26 1.05 -1.18 -16.17
N GLU A 27 -0.12 -0.61 -15.88
CA GLU A 27 -0.20 0.79 -15.46
C GLU A 27 0.50 1.02 -14.13
N GLN A 28 0.22 0.18 -13.14
CA GLN A 28 0.84 0.31 -11.81
C GLN A 28 2.32 -0.09 -11.84
N GLY A 29 2.64 -1.17 -12.53
CA GLY A 29 4.01 -1.69 -12.59
C GLY A 29 4.98 -0.83 -13.40
N ARG A 30 4.47 0.08 -14.24
CA ARG A 30 5.31 0.97 -15.07
C ARG A 30 5.66 2.28 -14.41
N MET A 31 5.29 2.48 -13.16
CA MET A 31 5.61 3.73 -12.47
C MET A 31 7.10 4.02 -12.53
N THR A 32 7.45 5.21 -12.97
CA THR A 32 8.84 5.68 -13.10
C THR A 32 9.24 6.52 -11.88
N LEU A 33 10.52 6.81 -11.76
CA LEU A 33 11.01 7.73 -10.73
C LEU A 33 10.35 9.11 -10.86
N ALA A 34 10.16 9.59 -12.09
CA ALA A 34 9.46 10.87 -12.33
C ALA A 34 8.03 10.83 -11.83
N ASP A 35 7.31 9.72 -12.08
CA ASP A 35 5.94 9.53 -11.57
C ASP A 35 5.91 9.53 -10.05
N LEU A 36 6.88 8.87 -9.42
CA LEU A 36 6.99 8.83 -7.96
C LEU A 36 7.25 10.23 -7.40
N HIS A 37 8.15 10.99 -8.01
CA HIS A 37 8.44 12.37 -7.60
C HIS A 37 7.20 13.27 -7.72
N GLU A 38 6.37 13.09 -8.75
CA GLU A 38 5.13 13.83 -8.88
C GLU A 38 4.20 13.56 -7.70
N ARG A 39 4.07 12.30 -7.28
CA ARG A 39 3.23 11.94 -6.14
C ARG A 39 3.82 12.45 -4.83
N GLN A 40 5.13 12.43 -4.69
CA GLN A 40 5.80 12.98 -3.51
C GLN A 40 5.58 14.50 -3.37
N ALA A 41 5.32 15.19 -4.46
CA ALA A 41 5.05 16.64 -4.46
C ALA A 41 3.59 16.97 -4.13
N GLU A 42 2.71 15.97 -4.08
CA GLU A 42 1.31 16.18 -3.72
C GLU A 42 1.15 16.53 -2.24
N ALA A 43 0.15 17.36 -1.94
CA ALA A 43 -0.10 17.79 -0.56
C ALA A 43 -0.42 16.64 0.38
N TRP A 44 -0.95 15.53 -0.13
CA TRP A 44 -1.32 14.36 0.66
C TRP A 44 -0.14 13.43 0.97
N PHE A 45 1.00 13.61 0.31
CA PHE A 45 2.14 12.71 0.53
C PHE A 45 2.71 12.88 1.93
N ASP A 46 2.84 11.76 2.63
CA ASP A 46 3.43 11.70 3.96
C ASP A 46 4.32 10.45 4.01
N PRO A 47 5.64 10.61 4.12
CA PRO A 47 6.54 9.46 4.18
C PRO A 47 6.21 8.49 5.32
N ALA A 48 5.69 9.00 6.44
CA ALA A 48 5.26 8.15 7.54
C ALA A 48 4.06 7.29 7.18
N GLY A 49 3.28 7.70 6.18
CA GLY A 49 2.12 6.95 5.66
C GLY A 49 2.47 5.95 4.55
N LEU A 50 3.73 5.83 4.20
CA LEU A 50 4.21 4.81 3.28
C LEU A 50 5.04 3.82 4.10
N VAL A 51 4.39 2.74 4.52
CA VAL A 51 4.99 1.74 5.40
C VAL A 51 5.70 0.69 4.56
N LEU A 52 6.95 0.43 4.89
CA LEU A 52 7.78 -0.58 4.23
C LEU A 52 7.98 -1.77 5.15
N VAL A 53 7.98 -2.96 4.58
CA VAL A 53 8.26 -4.20 5.31
C VAL A 53 9.51 -4.83 4.72
N GLU A 54 10.49 -5.06 5.58
CA GLU A 54 11.77 -5.65 5.19
C GLU A 54 11.95 -7.04 5.78
N ASP A 55 12.50 -7.94 4.98
CA ASP A 55 13.03 -9.21 5.44
C ASP A 55 14.48 -8.98 5.89
N VAL A 56 14.72 -9.17 7.18
CA VAL A 56 16.05 -8.96 7.78
C VAL A 56 16.76 -10.28 8.13
N SER A 57 16.25 -11.40 7.63
CA SER A 57 16.82 -12.72 7.91
C SER A 57 18.13 -12.99 7.18
N GLY A 58 18.42 -12.24 6.11
CA GLY A 58 19.66 -12.37 5.33
C GLY A 58 20.71 -11.36 5.75
N ASP A 59 21.80 -11.28 4.98
CA ASP A 59 22.93 -10.38 5.24
C ASP A 59 22.56 -8.90 5.09
N ARG A 60 21.55 -8.61 4.26
CA ARG A 60 21.08 -7.24 4.02
C ARG A 60 19.55 -7.20 4.14
N PRO A 61 18.99 -6.11 4.65
CA PRO A 61 17.55 -5.92 4.61
C PRO A 61 17.06 -5.93 3.16
N ARG A 62 15.95 -6.62 2.93
CA ARG A 62 15.32 -6.72 1.61
C ARG A 62 13.88 -6.26 1.71
N LEU A 63 13.51 -5.30 0.88
CA LEU A 63 12.14 -4.81 0.84
C LEU A 63 11.23 -5.88 0.22
N VAL A 64 10.25 -6.35 0.98
CA VAL A 64 9.37 -7.43 0.54
C VAL A 64 7.90 -7.02 0.44
N ALA A 65 7.50 -5.93 1.07
CA ALA A 65 6.13 -5.45 1.00
C ALA A 65 6.06 -3.97 1.33
N SER A 66 5.00 -3.32 0.89
CA SER A 66 4.72 -1.93 1.25
C SER A 66 3.23 -1.68 1.30
N HIS A 67 2.84 -0.71 2.13
CA HIS A 67 1.49 -0.18 2.17
C HIS A 67 1.56 1.34 2.10
N TRP A 68 1.16 1.89 0.96
CA TRP A 68 1.12 3.33 0.74
C TRP A 68 -0.29 3.82 1.04
N THR A 69 -0.40 4.71 2.01
CA THR A 69 -1.67 5.33 2.38
C THR A 69 -1.77 6.71 1.75
N LYS A 70 -3.00 7.16 1.57
CA LYS A 70 -3.28 8.51 1.08
C LYS A 70 -4.35 9.14 1.95
N ARG A 71 -4.12 10.37 2.38
CA ARG A 71 -5.11 11.16 3.10
C ARG A 71 -4.89 12.62 2.78
N GLU A 72 -5.93 13.26 2.21
CA GLU A 72 -5.87 14.69 1.93
C GLU A 72 -5.79 15.49 3.22
N PRO A 73 -5.04 16.60 3.25
CA PRO A 73 -4.96 17.44 4.44
C PRO A 73 -6.35 17.87 4.92
N GLY A 74 -6.62 17.66 6.21
CA GLY A 74 -7.91 18.02 6.81
C GLY A 74 -9.06 17.05 6.57
N SER A 75 -8.84 15.96 5.84
CA SER A 75 -9.86 14.96 5.59
C SER A 75 -9.93 13.92 6.70
N ASP A 76 -11.16 13.49 7.04
CA ASP A 76 -11.41 12.36 7.95
C ASP A 76 -11.34 11.02 7.24
N GLU A 77 -11.25 11.02 5.91
CA GLU A 77 -11.21 9.81 5.11
C GLU A 77 -9.78 9.51 4.69
N GLY A 78 -9.31 8.32 5.03
CA GLY A 78 -8.05 7.78 4.54
C GLY A 78 -8.28 6.82 3.38
N GLU A 79 -7.24 6.58 2.59
CA GLU A 79 -7.29 5.68 1.45
C GLU A 79 -6.13 4.70 1.50
N VAL A 80 -6.42 3.43 1.22
CA VAL A 80 -5.40 2.45 0.89
C VAL A 80 -5.01 2.72 -0.56
N TYR A 81 -3.89 3.42 -0.76
CA TYR A 81 -3.49 3.89 -2.09
C TYR A 81 -2.85 2.79 -2.93
N ALA A 82 -1.86 2.08 -2.37
CA ALA A 82 -1.22 0.96 -3.05
C ALA A 82 -0.62 0.00 -2.03
N VAL A 83 -0.94 -1.28 -2.17
CA VAL A 83 -0.34 -2.35 -1.37
C VAL A 83 0.43 -3.25 -2.32
N ALA A 84 1.71 -3.47 -2.04
CA ALA A 84 2.58 -4.32 -2.83
C ALA A 84 3.17 -5.41 -1.95
N VAL A 85 3.15 -6.65 -2.45
CA VAL A 85 3.80 -7.80 -1.81
C VAL A 85 4.65 -8.51 -2.85
N HIS A 86 5.93 -8.69 -2.55
CA HIS A 86 6.85 -9.34 -3.47
C HIS A 86 6.38 -10.78 -3.77
N PRO A 87 6.37 -11.20 -5.05
CA PRO A 87 5.87 -12.55 -5.40
C PRO A 87 6.54 -13.70 -4.65
N GLN A 88 7.82 -13.56 -4.30
CA GLN A 88 8.56 -14.60 -3.58
C GLN A 88 8.04 -14.84 -2.16
N VAL A 89 7.34 -13.88 -1.58
CA VAL A 89 6.77 -14.01 -0.24
C VAL A 89 5.25 -14.07 -0.24
N GLN A 90 4.62 -14.03 -1.41
CA GLN A 90 3.17 -14.26 -1.51
C GLN A 90 2.85 -15.67 -1.04
N GLY A 91 1.69 -15.84 -0.42
CA GLY A 91 1.30 -17.12 0.15
C GLY A 91 1.84 -17.39 1.56
N ARG A 92 2.65 -16.48 2.11
CA ARG A 92 3.15 -16.59 3.49
C ARG A 92 2.31 -15.82 4.50
N GLY A 93 1.12 -15.37 4.10
CA GLY A 93 0.21 -14.67 4.99
C GLY A 93 0.55 -13.21 5.27
N LEU A 94 1.38 -12.57 4.43
CA LEU A 94 1.79 -11.18 4.64
C LEU A 94 0.74 -10.14 4.26
N ALA A 95 -0.17 -10.46 3.32
CA ALA A 95 -1.14 -9.50 2.80
C ALA A 95 -2.02 -8.89 3.91
N GLY A 96 -2.53 -9.72 4.82
CA GLY A 96 -3.32 -9.26 5.95
C GLY A 96 -2.56 -8.32 6.89
N PRO A 97 -1.40 -8.75 7.44
CA PRO A 97 -0.57 -7.88 8.28
C PRO A 97 -0.14 -6.58 7.61
N VAL A 98 0.25 -6.62 6.34
CA VAL A 98 0.66 -5.41 5.59
C VAL A 98 -0.53 -4.46 5.44
N THR A 99 -1.70 -4.98 5.11
CA THR A 99 -2.93 -4.18 5.05
C THR A 99 -3.22 -3.54 6.40
N ALA A 100 -3.11 -4.30 7.48
CA ALA A 100 -3.35 -3.82 8.84
C ALA A 100 -2.40 -2.70 9.25
N LEU A 101 -1.14 -2.74 8.82
CA LEU A 101 -0.17 -1.68 9.13
C LEU A 101 -0.61 -0.32 8.61
N GLY A 102 -1.07 -0.24 7.38
CA GLY A 102 -1.53 1.01 6.79
C GLY A 102 -2.85 1.48 7.39
N ILE A 103 -3.79 0.57 7.60
CA ILE A 103 -5.07 0.87 8.25
C ILE A 103 -4.82 1.41 9.66
N GLY A 104 -3.93 0.77 10.41
CA GLY A 104 -3.56 1.21 11.74
C GLY A 104 -2.93 2.60 11.75
N TYR A 105 -2.07 2.89 10.79
CA TYR A 105 -1.49 4.22 10.64
C TYR A 105 -2.57 5.27 10.39
N LEU A 106 -3.48 5.03 9.46
CA LEU A 106 -4.56 5.96 9.15
C LEU A 106 -5.46 6.19 10.36
N ALA A 107 -5.81 5.12 11.07
CA ALA A 107 -6.65 5.22 12.27
C ALA A 107 -5.96 6.03 13.38
N ARG A 108 -4.68 5.77 13.63
CA ARG A 108 -3.91 6.50 14.66
C ARG A 108 -3.73 7.98 14.33
N THR A 109 -3.73 8.33 13.06
CA THR A 109 -3.54 9.72 12.61
C THR A 109 -4.85 10.48 12.39
N GLY A 110 -5.99 9.86 12.70
CA GLY A 110 -7.27 10.54 12.76
C GLY A 110 -8.27 10.23 11.66
N ALA A 111 -7.99 9.26 10.80
CA ALA A 111 -8.96 8.83 9.79
C ALA A 111 -10.12 8.12 10.47
N ARG A 112 -11.35 8.53 10.16
CA ARG A 112 -12.58 7.93 10.68
C ARG A 112 -13.18 6.92 9.75
N SER A 113 -12.84 7.01 8.46
CA SER A 113 -13.22 6.02 7.45
C SER A 113 -12.03 5.78 6.54
N ILE A 114 -12.00 4.59 5.95
CA ILE A 114 -10.90 4.18 5.07
C ILE A 114 -11.52 3.56 3.83
N SER A 115 -11.11 4.03 2.66
CA SER A 115 -11.54 3.49 1.38
C SER A 115 -10.37 2.90 0.63
N LEU A 116 -10.67 2.06 -0.34
CA LEU A 116 -9.69 1.56 -1.28
C LEU A 116 -10.36 1.28 -2.62
N TYR A 117 -9.58 1.31 -3.68
CA TYR A 117 -10.01 0.99 -5.02
C TYR A 117 -9.36 -0.31 -5.44
N VAL A 118 -10.16 -1.24 -5.96
CA VAL A 118 -9.70 -2.56 -6.39
C VAL A 118 -10.57 -3.02 -7.56
N ASP A 119 -9.97 -3.77 -8.50
CA ASP A 119 -10.73 -4.38 -9.58
C ASP A 119 -11.74 -5.36 -9.02
N GLY A 120 -12.99 -5.26 -9.48
CA GLY A 120 -14.09 -6.12 -9.01
C GLY A 120 -13.88 -7.60 -9.30
N ASP A 121 -13.07 -7.93 -10.29
CA ASP A 121 -12.71 -9.30 -10.65
C ASP A 121 -11.45 -9.81 -9.96
N ASN A 122 -10.82 -9.01 -9.12
CA ASN A 122 -9.66 -9.43 -8.32
C ASN A 122 -10.14 -10.10 -7.02
N ASP A 123 -10.56 -11.36 -7.12
CA ASP A 123 -11.14 -12.10 -6.00
C ASP A 123 -10.18 -12.22 -4.81
N ARG A 124 -8.89 -12.35 -5.07
CA ARG A 124 -7.88 -12.49 -4.01
C ARG A 124 -7.79 -11.23 -3.17
N ALA A 125 -7.72 -10.07 -3.80
CA ALA A 125 -7.67 -8.78 -3.12
C ALA A 125 -8.98 -8.55 -2.37
N LEU A 126 -10.12 -8.82 -2.98
CA LEU A 126 -11.43 -8.67 -2.33
C LEU A 126 -11.53 -9.50 -1.06
N ARG A 127 -11.07 -10.76 -1.09
CA ARG A 127 -11.08 -11.61 0.11
C ARG A 127 -10.19 -11.04 1.21
N THR A 128 -8.99 -10.57 0.86
CA THR A 128 -8.07 -9.97 1.82
C THR A 128 -8.70 -8.76 2.51
N TYR A 129 -9.30 -7.88 1.73
CA TYR A 129 -9.90 -6.66 2.28
C TYR A 129 -11.16 -6.94 3.09
N ARG A 130 -11.98 -7.88 2.68
CA ARG A 130 -13.15 -8.30 3.48
C ARG A 130 -12.73 -8.87 4.83
N ARG A 131 -11.67 -9.66 4.88
CA ARG A 131 -11.14 -10.17 6.14
C ARG A 131 -10.63 -9.06 7.05
N ALA A 132 -10.17 -7.95 6.47
CA ALA A 132 -9.76 -6.78 7.22
C ALA A 132 -10.93 -5.90 7.66
N GLY A 133 -12.16 -6.27 7.33
CA GLY A 133 -13.36 -5.56 7.77
C GLY A 133 -13.95 -4.56 6.75
N PHE A 134 -13.48 -4.59 5.52
CA PHE A 134 -14.03 -3.72 4.47
C PHE A 134 -15.35 -4.29 3.92
N GLU A 135 -16.28 -3.38 3.62
CA GLU A 135 -17.53 -3.70 2.95
C GLU A 135 -17.50 -3.14 1.53
N ILE A 136 -18.16 -3.83 0.59
CA ILE A 136 -18.24 -3.36 -0.78
C ILE A 136 -19.24 -2.20 -0.86
N ALA A 137 -18.74 -1.01 -1.18
CA ALA A 137 -19.58 0.18 -1.33
C ALA A 137 -20.04 0.38 -2.79
N ALA A 138 -19.27 -0.16 -3.74
CA ALA A 138 -19.62 -0.14 -5.17
C ALA A 138 -19.10 -1.40 -5.82
N THR A 139 -19.80 -1.88 -6.87
CA THR A 139 -19.58 -3.21 -7.41
C THR A 139 -18.19 -3.43 -8.02
N ASP A 140 -17.56 -2.39 -8.51
CA ASP A 140 -16.40 -2.59 -9.37
C ASP A 140 -15.10 -2.01 -8.84
N VAL A 141 -15.09 -1.08 -7.90
CA VAL A 141 -13.88 -0.30 -7.70
C VAL A 141 -13.57 0.10 -6.25
N MET A 142 -14.54 0.23 -5.36
CA MET A 142 -14.29 0.81 -4.05
C MET A 142 -14.79 -0.06 -2.90
N LEU A 143 -13.93 -0.24 -1.89
CA LEU A 143 -14.30 -0.82 -0.61
C LEU A 143 -14.19 0.24 0.48
N ALA A 144 -15.11 0.22 1.44
CA ALA A 144 -15.09 1.15 2.55
C ALA A 144 -15.04 0.39 3.88
N HIS A 145 -14.23 0.90 4.79
CA HIS A 145 -14.16 0.42 6.17
C HIS A 145 -14.92 1.41 7.04
N PRO A 146 -16.01 0.97 7.69
CA PRO A 146 -16.79 1.86 8.56
C PRO A 146 -16.01 2.28 9.81
#